data_2c25356b0cc8bd43865a7a320c309e8d
#
_entry.id   2c25356b0cc8bd43865a7a320c309e8d
#
_cell.length_a   1.000
_cell.length_b   1.000
_cell.length_c   1.000
_cell.angle_alpha   90.00
_cell.angle_beta   90.00
_cell.angle_gamma   90.00
#
_symmetry.space_group_name_H-M   'P 1'
#
loop_
_entity.id
_entity.type
_entity.pdbx_description
1 polymer ?
#
loop_
_entity_poly.entity_id
_entity_poly.type
_entity_poly.pdbx_seq_one_letter_code
_entity_poly.pdbx_strand_id
1 'polypeptide(L)'
;IAIEFEALPFVVDPLDSLRPNGPNARREGNVWAAPPPPAPPGAPPAQRGIETLKWTAQEFAEAEAGRLPMGTLPEEWAYGDVEAGFKEAALVLEETFVAHATAHQPLETRSAMAYWQNGKLHLYGSTQSTAFTAPLVARWVGIEPSQLVFVSEYTGGGFGSKGAGAVSMAIPALLSKKTGTPVMMRISREEEHYIGRGRW
;
A
#
# COMPACT_ATOMS: atom_id res chain seq x y z
N ILE A 1 2.49 -28.29 1.84
CA ILE A 1 1.77 -27.46 2.81
C ILE A 1 0.35 -27.34 2.29
N ALA A 2 -0.65 -27.80 3.03
CA ALA A 2 -2.04 -27.52 2.78
C ALA A 2 -2.40 -26.21 3.51
N ILE A 3 -3.10 -25.31 2.82
CA ILE A 3 -3.58 -24.06 3.37
C ILE A 3 -5.09 -24.03 3.14
N GLU A 4 -5.82 -23.88 4.22
CA GLU A 4 -7.26 -23.65 4.17
C GLU A 4 -7.54 -22.18 4.46
N PHE A 5 -8.41 -21.56 3.66
CA PHE A 5 -8.81 -20.17 3.82
C PHE A 5 -10.28 -20.12 4.20
N GLU A 6 -10.60 -19.33 5.20
CA GLU A 6 -11.94 -18.92 5.51
C GLU A 6 -12.19 -17.55 4.88
N ALA A 7 -13.19 -17.45 4.02
CA ALA A 7 -13.56 -16.19 3.41
C ALA A 7 -14.31 -15.32 4.42
N LEU A 8 -13.75 -14.18 4.76
CA LEU A 8 -14.41 -13.16 5.56
C LEU A 8 -15.30 -12.27 4.67
N PRO A 9 -16.32 -11.61 5.22
CA PRO A 9 -17.07 -10.61 4.48
C PRO A 9 -16.14 -9.58 3.84
N PHE A 10 -16.37 -9.26 2.60
CA PHE A 10 -15.52 -8.32 1.85
C PHE A 10 -16.36 -7.34 1.04
N VAL A 11 -15.74 -6.22 0.69
CA VAL A 11 -16.30 -5.16 -0.14
C VAL A 11 -15.37 -4.95 -1.32
N VAL A 12 -15.93 -4.74 -2.49
CA VAL A 12 -15.19 -4.44 -3.73
C VAL A 12 -15.35 -2.98 -4.12
N ASP A 13 -16.55 -2.42 -3.96
CA ASP A 13 -16.81 -1.01 -4.26
C ASP A 13 -16.21 -0.11 -3.18
N PRO A 14 -15.40 0.90 -3.55
CA PRO A 14 -14.80 1.83 -2.59
C PRO A 14 -15.82 2.59 -1.74
N LEU A 15 -16.97 2.97 -2.31
CA LEU A 15 -18.03 3.67 -1.56
C LEU A 15 -18.69 2.74 -0.55
N ASP A 16 -18.95 1.49 -0.93
CA ASP A 16 -19.51 0.50 -0.01
C ASP A 16 -18.58 0.23 1.18
N SER A 17 -17.26 0.39 1.01
CA SER A 17 -16.31 0.26 2.12
C SER A 17 -16.54 1.29 3.23
N LEU A 18 -17.16 2.42 2.90
CA LEU A 18 -17.48 3.52 3.81
C LEU A 18 -18.90 3.44 4.36
N ARG A 19 -19.70 2.47 3.91
CA ARG A 19 -21.11 2.28 4.32
C ARG A 19 -21.21 2.10 5.84
N PRO A 20 -22.14 2.82 6.51
CA PRO A 20 -22.42 2.62 7.92
C PRO A 20 -22.80 1.15 8.18
N ASN A 21 -22.32 0.59 9.28
CA ASN A 21 -22.57 -0.81 9.69
C ASN A 21 -22.09 -1.89 8.71
N GLY A 22 -21.36 -1.52 7.66
CA GLY A 22 -20.71 -2.51 6.76
C GLY A 22 -19.46 -3.12 7.39
N PRO A 23 -18.85 -4.12 6.73
CA PRO A 23 -17.62 -4.76 7.20
C PRO A 23 -16.52 -3.74 7.47
N ASN A 24 -15.75 -3.98 8.53
CA ASN A 24 -14.76 -3.05 9.02
C ASN A 24 -13.47 -3.78 9.38
N ALA A 25 -12.33 -3.25 8.96
CA ALA A 25 -11.00 -3.75 9.29
C ALA A 25 -10.75 -5.27 9.19
N ARG A 26 -9.58 -5.68 9.63
CA ARG A 26 -9.01 -7.04 9.47
C ARG A 26 -9.80 -8.18 10.10
N ARG A 27 -10.60 -7.92 11.15
CA ARG A 27 -11.35 -8.96 11.85
C ARG A 27 -12.71 -9.21 11.25
N GLU A 28 -13.24 -8.25 10.50
CA GLU A 28 -14.61 -8.24 10.04
C GLU A 28 -14.73 -8.29 8.52
N GLY A 29 -13.60 -8.06 7.81
CA GLY A 29 -13.58 -8.05 6.34
C GLY A 29 -12.29 -7.44 5.79
N ASN A 30 -12.33 -7.00 4.53
CA ASN A 30 -11.18 -6.46 3.81
C ASN A 30 -10.97 -4.95 4.01
N VAL A 31 -11.85 -4.25 4.68
CA VAL A 31 -11.71 -2.81 4.96
C VAL A 31 -10.67 -2.59 6.04
N TRP A 32 -9.64 -1.82 5.74
CA TRP A 32 -8.51 -1.58 6.62
C TRP A 32 -8.15 -0.10 6.72
N ALA A 33 -7.91 0.35 7.95
CA ALA A 33 -7.36 1.67 8.23
C ALA A 33 -5.85 1.60 8.43
N ALA A 34 -5.12 2.50 7.80
CA ALA A 34 -3.74 2.73 8.18
C ALA A 34 -3.69 3.26 9.63
N PRO A 35 -2.78 2.75 10.47
CA PRO A 35 -2.56 3.35 11.77
C PRO A 35 -2.14 4.82 11.59
N PRO A 36 -2.54 5.71 12.50
CA PRO A 36 -2.08 7.09 12.46
C PRO A 36 -0.55 7.14 12.56
N PRO A 37 0.08 8.16 11.99
CA PRO A 37 1.49 8.40 12.24
C PRO A 37 1.71 8.49 13.76
N PRO A 38 2.89 8.07 14.27
CA PRO A 38 3.19 8.17 15.68
C PRO A 38 3.00 9.62 16.15
N ALA A 39 2.29 9.77 17.28
CA ALA A 39 2.07 11.09 17.85
C ALA A 39 3.40 11.72 18.27
N PRO A 40 3.54 13.05 18.18
CA PRO A 40 4.70 13.74 18.72
C PRO A 40 4.92 13.35 20.20
N PRO A 41 6.17 13.34 20.69
CA PRO A 41 6.46 13.04 22.08
C PRO A 41 5.62 13.94 23.01
N GLY A 42 4.88 13.33 23.94
CA GLY A 42 4.04 14.05 24.91
C GLY A 42 2.60 14.31 24.48
N ALA A 43 2.21 13.98 23.26
CA ALA A 43 0.81 14.05 22.86
C ALA A 43 -0.01 12.88 23.44
N PRO A 44 -1.26 13.10 23.86
CA PRO A 44 -2.12 12.01 24.26
C PRO A 44 -2.33 11.02 23.10
N PRO A 45 -2.42 9.71 23.38
CA PRO A 45 -2.66 8.73 22.32
C PRO A 45 -3.96 9.09 21.60
N ALA A 46 -3.88 9.22 20.28
CA ALA A 46 -5.07 9.42 19.46
C ALA A 46 -5.93 8.15 19.56
N GLN A 47 -7.08 8.26 20.18
CA GLN A 47 -8.11 7.23 20.10
C GLN A 47 -8.69 7.28 18.67
N ARG A 48 -8.16 6.46 17.80
CA ARG A 48 -8.78 6.19 16.50
C ARG A 48 -9.44 4.83 16.56
N GLY A 49 -10.74 4.83 16.73
CA GLY A 49 -11.55 3.67 16.44
C GLY A 49 -11.63 3.44 14.93
N ILE A 50 -11.81 2.21 14.55
CA ILE A 50 -12.07 1.80 13.16
C ILE A 50 -13.37 2.44 12.64
N GLU A 51 -14.31 2.69 13.53
CA GLU A 51 -15.59 3.35 13.28
C GLU A 51 -15.45 4.75 12.67
N THR A 52 -14.35 5.44 12.95
CA THR A 52 -14.09 6.78 12.38
C THR A 52 -13.82 6.78 10.88
N LEU A 53 -13.66 5.60 10.27
CA LEU A 53 -13.47 5.47 8.83
C LEU A 53 -14.77 5.28 8.06
N LYS A 54 -15.87 5.02 8.74
CA LYS A 54 -17.18 4.92 8.10
C LYS A 54 -17.79 6.30 8.00
N TRP A 55 -18.43 6.55 6.88
CA TRP A 55 -19.26 7.74 6.74
C TRP A 55 -20.52 7.63 7.60
N THR A 56 -21.11 8.78 7.93
CA THR A 56 -22.45 8.83 8.51
C THR A 56 -23.48 8.38 7.47
N ALA A 57 -24.64 8.00 7.91
CA ALA A 57 -25.75 7.62 7.01
C ALA A 57 -26.12 8.77 6.04
N GLN A 58 -26.01 10.03 6.50
CA GLN A 58 -26.28 11.20 5.68
C GLN A 58 -25.20 11.38 4.60
N GLU A 59 -23.92 11.36 4.96
CA GLU A 59 -22.81 11.47 4.01
C GLU A 59 -22.87 10.37 2.94
N PHE A 60 -23.22 9.15 3.37
CA PHE A 60 -23.34 8.03 2.45
C PHE A 60 -24.51 8.23 1.47
N ALA A 61 -25.68 8.68 1.94
CA ALA A 61 -26.82 8.97 1.09
C ALA A 61 -26.54 10.13 0.11
N GLU A 62 -25.78 11.13 0.54
CA GLU A 62 -25.36 12.22 -0.33
C GLU A 62 -24.40 11.77 -1.42
N ALA A 63 -23.47 10.88 -1.08
CA ALA A 63 -22.56 10.27 -2.05
C ALA A 63 -23.31 9.38 -3.08
N GLU A 64 -24.29 8.60 -2.63
CA GLU A 64 -25.15 7.81 -3.53
C GLU A 64 -25.98 8.73 -4.47
N ALA A 65 -26.31 9.96 -4.03
CA ALA A 65 -26.96 10.97 -4.85
C ALA A 65 -25.97 11.77 -5.74
N GLY A 66 -24.70 11.36 -5.82
CA GLY A 66 -23.67 11.99 -6.63
C GLY A 66 -22.99 13.21 -5.98
N ARG A 67 -23.26 13.51 -4.72
CA ARG A 67 -22.62 14.58 -3.96
C ARG A 67 -21.60 13.96 -2.99
N LEU A 68 -20.34 13.96 -3.39
CA LEU A 68 -19.27 13.46 -2.53
C LEU A 68 -18.98 14.43 -1.38
N PRO A 69 -18.79 13.95 -0.15
CA PRO A 69 -18.40 14.81 0.95
C PRO A 69 -17.07 15.48 0.67
N MET A 70 -17.03 16.79 0.85
CA MET A 70 -15.80 17.58 0.78
C MET A 70 -15.04 17.40 2.09
N GLY A 71 -13.83 16.87 2.04
CA GLY A 71 -12.94 16.83 3.18
C GLY A 71 -12.49 18.23 3.60
N THR A 72 -12.09 18.38 4.86
CA THR A 72 -11.41 19.60 5.31
C THR A 72 -9.99 19.60 4.73
N LEU A 73 -9.68 20.61 3.93
CA LEU A 73 -8.32 20.80 3.45
C LEU A 73 -7.42 21.28 4.61
N PRO A 74 -6.26 20.67 4.82
CA PRO A 74 -5.33 21.11 5.86
C PRO A 74 -4.71 22.48 5.55
N GLU A 75 -4.65 22.82 4.26
CA GLU A 75 -4.13 24.08 3.74
C GLU A 75 -5.02 24.56 2.62
N GLU A 76 -5.38 25.83 2.67
CA GLU A 76 -6.09 26.52 1.59
C GLU A 76 -5.10 27.41 0.84
N TRP A 77 -5.10 27.28 -0.48
CA TRP A 77 -4.25 28.09 -1.33
C TRP A 77 -5.08 28.64 -2.51
N ALA A 78 -5.09 29.95 -2.66
CA ALA A 78 -5.79 30.61 -3.73
C ALA A 78 -4.89 31.64 -4.42
N TYR A 79 -5.06 31.79 -5.72
CA TYR A 79 -4.39 32.80 -6.52
C TYR A 79 -5.40 33.53 -7.40
N GLY A 80 -5.40 34.84 -7.34
CA GLY A 80 -6.34 35.71 -8.08
C GLY A 80 -7.73 35.73 -7.44
N ASP A 81 -8.70 36.24 -8.19
CA ASP A 81 -10.12 36.33 -7.81
C ASP A 81 -10.90 35.18 -8.50
N VAL A 82 -11.16 34.12 -7.75
CA VAL A 82 -11.83 32.90 -8.25
C VAL A 82 -13.28 33.20 -8.63
N GLU A 83 -13.97 34.01 -7.84
CA GLU A 83 -15.38 34.37 -8.09
C GLU A 83 -15.52 35.21 -9.36
N ALA A 84 -14.63 36.16 -9.58
CA ALA A 84 -14.57 36.91 -10.83
C ALA A 84 -14.28 36.00 -12.01
N GLY A 85 -13.34 35.05 -11.85
CA GLY A 85 -13.01 34.07 -12.89
C GLY A 85 -14.22 33.25 -13.31
N PHE A 86 -15.01 32.72 -12.37
CA PHE A 86 -16.26 32.01 -12.69
C PHE A 86 -17.29 32.87 -13.39
N LYS A 87 -17.45 34.15 -13.01
CA LYS A 87 -18.38 35.08 -13.64
C LYS A 87 -18.00 35.43 -15.08
N GLU A 88 -16.72 35.53 -15.37
CA GLU A 88 -16.20 35.88 -16.69
C GLU A 88 -16.04 34.67 -17.61
N ALA A 89 -16.13 33.46 -17.08
CA ALA A 89 -15.96 32.25 -17.85
C ALA A 89 -17.08 32.09 -18.90
N ALA A 90 -16.71 31.82 -20.14
CA ALA A 90 -17.66 31.53 -21.22
C ALA A 90 -18.37 30.17 -21.01
N LEU A 91 -17.76 29.28 -20.27
CA LEU A 91 -18.28 27.95 -19.92
C LEU A 91 -17.72 27.53 -18.57
N VAL A 92 -18.58 27.06 -17.69
CA VAL A 92 -18.20 26.41 -16.43
C VAL A 92 -18.64 24.94 -16.52
N LEU A 93 -17.71 24.03 -16.29
CA LEU A 93 -17.98 22.59 -16.20
C LEU A 93 -17.80 22.15 -14.74
N GLU A 94 -18.77 21.39 -14.27
CA GLU A 94 -18.70 20.70 -12.97
C GLU A 94 -18.83 19.21 -13.24
N GLU A 95 -17.76 18.47 -12.99
CA GLU A 95 -17.65 17.07 -13.33
C GLU A 95 -17.13 16.26 -12.13
N THR A 96 -17.59 15.05 -11.99
CA THR A 96 -17.08 14.09 -11.01
C THR A 96 -16.29 12.99 -11.71
N PHE A 97 -15.05 12.81 -11.28
CA PHE A 97 -14.17 11.77 -11.81
C PHE A 97 -13.96 10.67 -10.76
N VAL A 98 -14.13 9.42 -11.18
CA VAL A 98 -13.86 8.26 -10.34
C VAL A 98 -12.68 7.50 -10.93
N ALA A 99 -11.59 7.40 -10.15
CA ALA A 99 -10.43 6.60 -10.51
C ALA A 99 -10.40 5.33 -9.65
N HIS A 100 -10.41 4.19 -10.31
CA HIS A 100 -10.23 2.91 -9.62
C HIS A 100 -8.75 2.66 -9.32
N ALA A 101 -8.49 2.05 -8.15
CA ALA A 101 -7.16 1.60 -7.82
C ALA A 101 -6.72 0.48 -8.77
N THR A 102 -5.52 0.61 -9.33
CA THR A 102 -4.93 -0.39 -10.20
C THR A 102 -3.55 -0.80 -9.71
N ALA A 103 -3.10 -2.01 -10.09
CA ALA A 103 -1.71 -2.41 -9.88
C ALA A 103 -0.79 -1.59 -10.80
N HIS A 104 0.45 -1.36 -10.35
CA HIS A 104 1.44 -0.56 -11.10
C HIS A 104 1.97 -1.25 -12.36
N GLN A 105 1.81 -2.54 -12.49
CA GLN A 105 2.16 -3.38 -13.63
C GLN A 105 3.57 -3.13 -14.22
N PRO A 106 4.65 -3.12 -13.41
CA PRO A 106 5.98 -3.04 -13.96
C PRO A 106 6.25 -4.26 -14.86
N LEU A 107 6.98 -4.09 -15.95
CA LEU A 107 7.31 -5.20 -16.85
C LEU A 107 8.06 -6.32 -16.12
N GLU A 108 8.98 -5.97 -15.26
CA GLU A 108 9.62 -6.90 -14.36
C GLU A 108 8.70 -7.21 -13.17
N THR A 109 8.26 -8.46 -13.05
CA THR A 109 7.58 -8.95 -11.83
C THR A 109 8.57 -9.02 -10.66
N ARG A 110 8.09 -8.96 -9.42
CA ARG A 110 8.96 -9.09 -8.25
C ARG A 110 9.66 -10.43 -8.27
N SER A 111 10.98 -10.39 -8.16
CA SER A 111 11.84 -11.57 -8.07
C SER A 111 12.94 -11.30 -7.07
N ALA A 112 13.39 -12.32 -6.39
CA ALA A 112 14.57 -12.23 -5.55
C ALA A 112 15.32 -13.55 -5.50
N MET A 113 16.64 -13.48 -5.42
CA MET A 113 17.52 -14.61 -5.17
C MET A 113 18.31 -14.34 -3.90
N ALA A 114 18.42 -15.34 -3.06
CA ALA A 114 19.11 -15.25 -1.77
C ALA A 114 20.06 -16.40 -1.55
N TYR A 115 21.19 -16.12 -0.93
CA TYR A 115 22.09 -17.13 -0.38
C TYR A 115 22.82 -16.57 0.85
N TRP A 116 23.32 -17.49 1.68
CA TRP A 116 24.09 -17.15 2.89
C TRP A 116 25.55 -17.50 2.70
N GLN A 117 26.43 -16.56 3.01
CA GLN A 117 27.86 -16.75 2.94
C GLN A 117 28.55 -15.92 4.04
N ASN A 118 29.50 -16.52 4.75
CA ASN A 118 30.28 -15.85 5.80
C ASN A 118 29.44 -15.10 6.84
N GLY A 119 28.32 -15.72 7.26
CA GLY A 119 27.40 -15.13 8.24
C GLY A 119 26.55 -13.96 7.72
N LYS A 120 26.62 -13.67 6.42
CA LYS A 120 25.82 -12.63 5.77
C LYS A 120 24.80 -13.21 4.80
N LEU A 121 23.65 -12.56 4.74
CA LEU A 121 22.65 -12.77 3.71
C LEU A 121 23.02 -11.94 2.47
N HIS A 122 23.23 -12.60 1.35
CA HIS A 122 23.33 -11.96 0.04
C HIS A 122 21.97 -12.07 -0.65
N LEU A 123 21.37 -10.93 -0.93
CA LEU A 123 20.03 -10.82 -1.51
C LEU A 123 20.07 -9.97 -2.77
N TYR A 124 19.67 -10.55 -3.87
CA TYR A 124 19.51 -9.89 -5.16
C TYR A 124 18.02 -9.69 -5.40
N GLY A 125 17.62 -8.46 -5.73
CA GLY A 125 16.21 -8.15 -5.99
C GLY A 125 16.03 -6.74 -6.48
N SER A 126 14.90 -6.46 -7.12
CA SER A 126 14.61 -5.13 -7.64
C SER A 126 13.92 -4.25 -6.62
N THR A 127 14.36 -3.02 -6.48
CA THR A 127 13.75 -2.00 -5.63
C THR A 127 13.98 -0.59 -6.17
N GLN A 128 13.09 0.32 -5.82
CA GLN A 128 13.25 1.75 -6.07
C GLN A 128 14.03 2.46 -4.95
N SER A 129 14.24 1.78 -3.80
CA SER A 129 14.97 2.33 -2.67
C SER A 129 15.63 1.22 -1.84
N THR A 130 16.94 1.12 -1.95
CA THR A 130 17.73 0.22 -1.10
C THR A 130 17.68 0.65 0.36
N ALA A 131 17.63 1.96 0.62
CA ALA A 131 17.57 2.52 1.97
C ALA A 131 16.31 2.10 2.76
N PHE A 132 15.17 1.98 2.09
CA PHE A 132 13.93 1.49 2.73
C PHE A 132 13.80 -0.02 2.69
N THR A 133 14.32 -0.66 1.65
CA THR A 133 14.18 -2.10 1.45
C THR A 133 15.07 -2.91 2.39
N ALA A 134 16.35 -2.56 2.49
CA ALA A 134 17.30 -3.37 3.24
C ALA A 134 16.96 -3.49 4.74
N PRO A 135 16.65 -2.42 5.49
CA PRO A 135 16.26 -2.53 6.89
C PRO A 135 14.98 -3.33 7.10
N LEU A 136 14.01 -3.18 6.19
CA LEU A 136 12.73 -3.90 6.28
C LEU A 136 12.92 -5.40 6.08
N VAL A 137 13.69 -5.80 5.07
CA VAL A 137 13.98 -7.21 4.81
C VAL A 137 14.81 -7.82 5.95
N ALA A 138 15.84 -7.11 6.45
CA ALA A 138 16.63 -7.55 7.59
C ALA A 138 15.74 -7.85 8.81
N ARG A 139 14.80 -6.95 9.11
CA ARG A 139 13.83 -7.14 10.19
C ARG A 139 12.94 -8.36 9.96
N TRP A 140 12.45 -8.62 8.75
CA TRP A 140 11.62 -9.79 8.46
C TRP A 140 12.38 -11.11 8.54
N VAL A 141 13.66 -11.09 8.17
CA VAL A 141 14.53 -12.27 8.24
C VAL A 141 15.09 -12.47 9.65
N GLY A 142 14.98 -11.48 10.53
CA GLY A 142 15.49 -11.54 11.91
C GLY A 142 17.00 -11.42 11.99
N ILE A 143 17.59 -10.48 11.24
CA ILE A 143 19.03 -10.20 11.22
C ILE A 143 19.30 -8.70 11.38
N GLU A 144 20.50 -8.34 11.78
CA GLU A 144 20.95 -6.96 11.76
C GLU A 144 21.16 -6.47 10.33
N PRO A 145 20.85 -5.19 10.01
CA PRO A 145 21.08 -4.64 8.68
C PRO A 145 22.51 -4.80 8.15
N SER A 146 23.51 -4.79 9.04
CA SER A 146 24.92 -5.01 8.71
C SER A 146 25.23 -6.43 8.21
N GLN A 147 24.34 -7.38 8.46
CA GLN A 147 24.44 -8.76 7.99
C GLN A 147 23.77 -8.96 6.62
N LEU A 148 23.12 -7.93 6.07
CA LEU A 148 22.51 -7.99 4.75
C LEU A 148 23.39 -7.29 3.71
N VAL A 149 23.73 -8.02 2.67
CA VAL A 149 24.30 -7.50 1.42
C VAL A 149 23.17 -7.49 0.40
N PHE A 150 22.57 -6.32 0.19
CA PHE A 150 21.48 -6.17 -0.76
C PHE A 150 21.99 -5.61 -2.10
N VAL A 151 21.72 -6.31 -3.18
CA VAL A 151 22.13 -5.94 -4.54
C VAL A 151 20.89 -5.70 -5.39
N SER A 152 20.77 -4.48 -5.90
CA SER A 152 19.71 -4.08 -6.85
C SER A 152 20.38 -3.35 -8.02
N GLU A 153 21.04 -4.12 -8.85
CA GLU A 153 21.79 -3.60 -9.99
C GLU A 153 20.88 -3.18 -11.14
N TYR A 154 19.82 -3.97 -11.36
CA TYR A 154 18.84 -3.71 -12.40
C TYR A 154 17.43 -3.73 -11.81
N THR A 155 16.62 -2.74 -12.16
CA THR A 155 15.21 -2.66 -11.77
C THR A 155 14.36 -2.35 -12.99
N GLY A 156 13.54 -3.31 -13.41
CA GLY A 156 12.69 -3.23 -14.59
C GLY A 156 11.37 -2.52 -14.35
N GLY A 157 11.43 -1.37 -13.65
CA GLY A 157 10.27 -0.55 -13.30
C GLY A 157 9.68 -0.89 -11.93
N GLY A 158 9.05 0.08 -11.32
CA GLY A 158 8.40 -0.07 -10.03
C GLY A 158 7.21 0.88 -9.87
N PHE A 159 7.33 2.13 -10.36
CA PHE A 159 6.27 3.16 -10.37
C PHE A 159 5.62 3.42 -9.00
N GLY A 160 6.36 3.18 -7.91
CA GLY A 160 5.89 3.26 -6.52
C GLY A 160 5.60 1.90 -5.87
N SER A 161 5.44 0.84 -6.63
CA SER A 161 5.11 -0.50 -6.12
C SER A 161 6.31 -1.23 -5.50
N LYS A 162 7.53 -0.87 -5.92
CA LYS A 162 8.78 -1.45 -5.40
C LYS A 162 9.55 -0.46 -4.50
N GLY A 163 8.85 0.47 -3.85
CA GLY A 163 9.46 1.47 -2.97
C GLY A 163 10.00 0.93 -1.65
N ALA A 164 9.59 -0.26 -1.25
CA ALA A 164 10.07 -0.96 -0.05
C ALA A 164 10.22 -2.45 -0.33
N GLY A 165 10.75 -3.20 0.64
CA GLY A 165 10.88 -4.65 0.54
C GLY A 165 9.53 -5.36 0.33
N ALA A 166 9.58 -6.54 -0.26
CA ALA A 166 8.44 -7.41 -0.48
C ALA A 166 8.65 -8.79 0.16
N VAL A 167 7.57 -9.47 0.45
CA VAL A 167 7.60 -10.84 1.02
C VAL A 167 8.38 -11.80 0.12
N SER A 168 8.32 -11.58 -1.21
CA SER A 168 9.11 -12.31 -2.20
C SER A 168 10.63 -12.20 -2.01
N MET A 169 11.12 -11.29 -1.19
CA MET A 169 12.53 -11.17 -0.78
C MET A 169 12.82 -11.94 0.51
N ALA A 170 11.91 -11.92 1.47
CA ALA A 170 12.09 -12.59 2.75
C ALA A 170 11.99 -14.12 2.63
N ILE A 171 11.05 -14.62 1.81
CA ILE A 171 10.83 -16.07 1.63
C ILE A 171 12.10 -16.77 1.13
N PRO A 172 12.73 -16.38 -0.01
CA PRO A 172 13.94 -17.05 -0.48
C PRO A 172 15.10 -16.89 0.51
N ALA A 173 15.20 -15.79 1.24
CA ALA A 173 16.23 -15.61 2.28
C ALA A 173 16.09 -16.62 3.42
N LEU A 174 14.87 -16.83 3.92
CA LEU A 174 14.59 -17.81 4.98
C LEU A 174 14.74 -19.24 4.49
N LEU A 175 14.29 -19.55 3.28
CA LEU A 175 14.45 -20.88 2.68
C LEU A 175 15.92 -21.20 2.42
N SER A 176 16.68 -20.25 1.90
CA SER A 176 18.12 -20.40 1.68
C SER A 176 18.87 -20.66 3.01
N LYS A 177 18.49 -19.97 4.09
CA LYS A 177 19.02 -20.23 5.43
C LYS A 177 18.74 -21.65 5.89
N LYS A 178 17.53 -22.12 5.63
CA LYS A 178 17.08 -23.47 6.05
C LYS A 178 17.73 -24.59 5.25
N THR A 179 17.93 -24.39 3.95
CA THR A 179 18.45 -25.42 3.04
C THR A 179 19.97 -25.39 2.86
N GLY A 180 20.61 -24.29 3.24
CA GLY A 180 22.05 -24.08 3.01
C GLY A 180 22.42 -23.88 1.53
N THR A 181 21.44 -23.65 0.66
CA THR A 181 21.63 -23.48 -0.79
C THR A 181 21.04 -22.16 -1.29
N PRO A 182 21.50 -21.63 -2.43
CA PRO A 182 20.84 -20.48 -3.05
C PRO A 182 19.39 -20.79 -3.40
N VAL A 183 18.50 -19.85 -3.11
CA VAL A 183 17.07 -19.97 -3.43
C VAL A 183 16.63 -18.74 -4.19
N MET A 184 15.92 -18.96 -5.29
CA MET A 184 15.28 -17.92 -6.09
C MET A 184 13.76 -18.03 -5.98
N MET A 185 13.11 -16.91 -5.77
CA MET A 185 11.66 -16.79 -5.87
C MET A 185 11.33 -15.80 -6.99
N ARG A 186 10.55 -16.24 -7.93
CA ARG A 186 9.98 -15.44 -9.01
C ARG A 186 8.47 -15.55 -8.93
N ILE A 187 7.78 -14.43 -8.95
CA ILE A 187 6.32 -14.41 -8.98
C ILE A 187 5.83 -14.26 -10.42
N SER A 188 4.67 -14.83 -10.70
CA SER A 188 4.00 -14.70 -11.99
C SER A 188 3.45 -13.29 -12.21
N ARG A 189 3.03 -12.99 -13.42
CA ARG A 189 2.34 -11.74 -13.72
C ARG A 189 1.00 -11.64 -12.99
N GLU A 190 0.28 -12.74 -12.88
CA GLU A 190 -0.97 -12.81 -12.14
C GLU A 190 -0.76 -12.47 -10.65
N GLU A 191 0.21 -13.11 -10.00
CA GLU A 191 0.54 -12.84 -8.60
C GLU A 191 1.01 -11.40 -8.36
N GLU A 192 1.73 -10.78 -9.33
CA GLU A 192 2.18 -9.39 -9.23
C GLU A 192 1.00 -8.41 -9.12
N HIS A 193 -0.16 -8.73 -9.70
CA HIS A 193 -1.36 -7.91 -9.58
C HIS A 193 -1.93 -7.88 -8.16
N TYR A 194 -1.74 -8.95 -7.39
CA TYR A 194 -2.33 -9.08 -6.05
C TYR A 194 -1.38 -8.70 -4.91
N ILE A 195 -0.09 -8.83 -5.08
CA ILE A 195 0.90 -8.58 -4.02
C ILE A 195 1.56 -7.20 -4.10
N GLY A 196 1.31 -6.45 -5.15
CA GLY A 196 1.75 -5.07 -5.30
C GLY A 196 0.88 -4.08 -4.51
N ARG A 197 1.34 -2.84 -4.45
CA ARG A 197 0.49 -1.73 -3.99
C ARG A 197 -0.47 -1.35 -5.12
N GLY A 198 -1.70 -1.00 -4.77
CA GLY A 198 -2.60 -0.30 -5.69
C GLY A 198 -2.23 1.18 -5.82
N ARG A 199 -2.61 1.80 -6.93
CA ARG A 199 -2.63 3.24 -7.14
C ARG A 199 -4.06 3.68 -7.41
N TRP A 200 -4.47 4.75 -6.81
CA TRP A 200 -5.66 5.54 -7.14
C TRP A 200 -5.26 6.68 -8.06
#